data_2d7197061060b614aa85a74b864f3820
#
_entry.id   2d7197061060b614aa85a74b864f3820
#
_cell.length_a   1.000
_cell.length_b   1.000
_cell.length_c   1.000
_cell.angle_alpha   90.00
_cell.angle_beta   90.00
_cell.angle_gamma   90.00
#
_symmetry.space_group_name_H-M   'P 1'
#
loop_
_entity.id
_entity.type
_entity.pdbx_description
1 polymer ?
#
loop_
_entity_poly.entity_id
_entity_poly.type
_entity_poly.pdbx_seq_one_letter_code
_entity_poly.pdbx_strand_id
1 'polypeptide(L)'
;MDLTTTLKSLAETRPAFKPGHVWLAGAGPGSAECLTLGVLSAIQEADVIVYDALVDDSVLAFAQHADLQFVGKRGGQKSIDQEQINQRLIDLAGAGHRVLRLKGGDPFIFGRGGDEALALTQAGIGFRILPGVTAASGAAASAVIPTTMRGINKAVILATGHGADSDDDIDWQALGRTGQPIIIYMGLRNLPLITSALMRGGLPATTPAAAVMSATCADETVLEATLGSLADAVSAADLRAPSLIFVGEIVPMRAQLTADLPPLSDSGSGP
;
A
#
# COMPACT_ATOMS: atom_id res chain seq x y z
N MET A 1 0.67 30.88 -6.71
CA MET A 1 0.58 30.52 -5.28
C MET A 1 1.63 29.46 -5.09
N ASP A 2 2.57 29.61 -4.18
CA ASP A 2 3.58 28.60 -3.93
C ASP A 2 2.99 27.41 -3.11
N LEU A 3 3.70 26.31 -3.06
CA LEU A 3 3.24 25.08 -2.37
C LEU A 3 2.97 25.35 -0.89
N THR A 4 3.80 26.12 -0.23
CA THR A 4 3.66 26.46 1.19
C THR A 4 2.36 27.20 1.46
N THR A 5 2.04 28.20 0.65
CA THR A 5 0.78 28.94 0.73
C THR A 5 -0.42 28.05 0.46
N THR A 6 -0.31 27.13 -0.53
CA THR A 6 -1.37 26.16 -0.84
C THR A 6 -1.63 25.22 0.33
N LEU A 7 -0.59 24.67 0.96
CA LEU A 7 -0.73 23.77 2.12
C LEU A 7 -1.32 24.49 3.34
N LYS A 8 -0.94 25.75 3.59
CA LYS A 8 -1.54 26.58 4.65
C LYS A 8 -3.04 26.80 4.42
N SER A 9 -3.43 27.21 3.20
CA SER A 9 -4.84 27.37 2.85
C SER A 9 -5.63 26.08 3.01
N LEU A 10 -5.04 24.94 2.66
CA LEU A 10 -5.66 23.61 2.86
C LEU A 10 -5.84 23.30 4.35
N ALA A 11 -4.88 23.64 5.19
CA ALA A 11 -4.95 23.43 6.63
C ALA A 11 -6.07 24.27 7.28
N GLU A 12 -6.34 25.47 6.78
CA GLU A 12 -7.41 26.36 7.26
C GLU A 12 -8.81 25.84 6.91
N THR A 13 -8.95 25.05 5.84
CA THR A 13 -10.27 24.54 5.37
C THR A 13 -10.64 23.18 5.93
N ARG A 14 -9.78 22.53 6.72
CA ARG A 14 -9.99 21.22 7.33
C ARG A 14 -10.03 21.31 8.86
N PRO A 15 -10.54 20.27 9.58
CA PRO A 15 -10.42 20.20 11.02
C PRO A 15 -8.96 20.35 11.47
N ALA A 16 -8.73 21.17 12.50
CA ALA A 16 -7.38 21.42 13.01
C ALA A 16 -6.73 20.16 13.57
N PHE A 17 -5.45 19.98 13.30
CA PHE A 17 -4.63 18.95 13.94
C PHE A 17 -4.25 19.43 15.34
N LYS A 18 -5.04 19.04 16.34
CA LYS A 18 -4.89 19.53 17.72
C LYS A 18 -3.86 18.74 18.51
N PRO A 19 -3.15 19.35 19.46
CA PRO A 19 -2.39 18.64 20.48
C PRO A 19 -3.26 17.56 21.17
N GLY A 20 -2.66 16.40 21.45
CA GLY A 20 -3.38 15.25 22.02
C GLY A 20 -4.21 14.44 21.04
N HIS A 21 -4.13 14.72 19.74
CA HIS A 21 -4.81 13.96 18.70
C HIS A 21 -3.85 13.07 17.91
N VAL A 22 -4.35 11.95 17.39
CA VAL A 22 -3.64 11.06 16.48
C VAL A 22 -4.31 11.10 15.10
N TRP A 23 -3.53 11.35 14.06
CA TRP A 23 -4.02 11.19 12.69
C TRP A 23 -3.37 9.96 12.06
N LEU A 24 -4.21 9.04 11.54
CA LEU A 24 -3.78 7.85 10.82
C LEU A 24 -3.76 8.17 9.33
N ALA A 25 -2.62 8.19 8.71
CA ALA A 25 -2.42 8.71 7.37
C ALA A 25 -1.74 7.69 6.44
N GLY A 26 -2.19 7.62 5.19
CA GLY A 26 -1.59 6.77 4.17
C GLY A 26 -0.46 7.51 3.43
N ALA A 27 0.73 6.94 3.47
CA ALA A 27 1.92 7.45 2.78
C ALA A 27 1.94 7.15 1.27
N GLY A 28 0.97 6.40 0.76
CA GLY A 28 1.03 5.89 -0.60
C GLY A 28 1.90 4.62 -0.74
N PRO A 29 2.04 4.09 -1.96
CA PRO A 29 2.66 2.79 -2.22
C PRO A 29 4.20 2.81 -2.26
N GLY A 30 4.84 3.97 -2.22
CA GLY A 30 6.29 4.15 -2.31
C GLY A 30 6.61 5.62 -2.54
N SER A 31 6.74 6.05 -3.79
CA SER A 31 7.12 7.42 -4.16
C SER A 31 6.30 8.52 -3.47
N ALA A 32 6.99 9.57 -3.04
CA ALA A 32 6.37 10.76 -2.47
C ALA A 32 5.37 11.47 -3.41
N GLU A 33 5.43 11.23 -4.71
CA GLU A 33 4.46 11.72 -5.69
C GLU A 33 3.05 11.16 -5.43
N CYS A 34 2.96 10.02 -4.75
CA CYS A 34 1.69 9.39 -4.38
C CYS A 34 1.07 9.96 -3.10
N LEU A 35 1.71 10.95 -2.45
CA LEU A 35 1.14 11.61 -1.29
C LEU A 35 -0.10 12.42 -1.66
N THR A 36 -1.13 12.32 -0.83
CA THR A 36 -2.22 13.30 -0.89
C THR A 36 -1.78 14.62 -0.26
N LEU A 37 -2.30 15.74 -0.76
CA LEU A 37 -2.02 17.06 -0.17
C LEU A 37 -2.40 17.14 1.31
N GLY A 38 -3.45 16.41 1.72
CA GLY A 38 -3.87 16.33 3.11
C GLY A 38 -2.84 15.66 4.01
N VAL A 39 -2.19 14.60 3.52
CA VAL A 39 -1.13 13.89 4.24
C VAL A 39 0.15 14.74 4.28
N LEU A 40 0.53 15.36 3.16
CA LEU A 40 1.67 16.26 3.11
C LEU A 40 1.53 17.42 4.09
N SER A 41 0.34 18.06 4.16
CA SER A 41 0.05 19.10 5.15
C SER A 41 0.11 18.58 6.60
N ALA A 42 -0.35 17.33 6.86
CA ALA A 42 -0.28 16.73 8.19
C ALA A 42 1.16 16.44 8.63
N ILE A 43 2.04 16.01 7.70
CA ILE A 43 3.47 15.79 7.94
C ILE A 43 4.12 17.12 8.43
N GLN A 44 3.76 18.25 7.82
CA GLN A 44 4.32 19.57 8.19
C GLN A 44 3.84 20.06 9.56
N GLU A 45 2.69 19.58 10.06
CA GLU A 45 2.09 20.02 11.32
C GLU A 45 2.37 19.09 12.49
N ALA A 46 2.79 17.86 12.24
CA ALA A 46 3.01 16.85 13.28
C ALA A 46 4.18 17.20 14.18
N ASP A 47 4.02 16.95 15.49
CA ASP A 47 5.11 17.01 16.46
C ASP A 47 5.89 15.69 16.46
N VAL A 48 5.19 14.57 16.28
CA VAL A 48 5.75 13.20 16.24
C VAL A 48 5.15 12.44 15.08
N ILE A 49 5.99 11.75 14.32
CA ILE A 49 5.59 10.83 13.25
C ILE A 49 5.99 9.40 13.62
N VAL A 50 5.00 8.54 13.82
CA VAL A 50 5.19 7.12 14.05
C VAL A 50 4.99 6.38 12.73
N TYR A 51 6.02 5.71 12.21
CA TYR A 51 6.01 5.12 10.87
C TYR A 51 6.57 3.70 10.82
N ASP A 52 6.19 2.93 9.78
CA ASP A 52 6.64 1.56 9.56
C ASP A 52 7.59 1.45 8.34
N ALA A 53 8.05 0.21 8.08
CA ALA A 53 9.07 -0.08 7.07
C ALA A 53 8.59 0.09 5.61
N LEU A 54 7.31 0.34 5.37
CA LEU A 54 6.75 0.55 4.03
C LEU A 54 6.64 2.03 3.65
N VAL A 55 7.01 2.92 4.57
CA VAL A 55 7.07 4.37 4.28
C VAL A 55 8.43 4.66 3.66
N ASP A 56 8.43 5.17 2.44
CA ASP A 56 9.63 5.50 1.68
C ASP A 56 10.37 6.71 2.27
N ASP A 57 11.69 6.72 2.17
CA ASP A 57 12.55 7.80 2.68
C ASP A 57 12.24 9.14 2.00
N SER A 58 11.80 9.15 0.73
CA SER A 58 11.38 10.36 0.02
C SER A 58 10.18 11.05 0.67
N VAL A 59 9.29 10.27 1.31
CA VAL A 59 8.16 10.78 2.09
C VAL A 59 8.64 11.37 3.42
N LEU A 60 9.56 10.67 4.10
CA LEU A 60 10.12 11.12 5.39
C LEU A 60 10.95 12.40 5.24
N ALA A 61 11.51 12.66 4.07
CA ALA A 61 12.24 13.90 3.78
C ALA A 61 11.41 15.18 3.95
N PHE A 62 10.08 15.08 3.88
CA PHE A 62 9.18 16.21 4.17
C PHE A 62 8.97 16.48 5.67
N ALA A 63 9.38 15.57 6.55
CA ALA A 63 9.18 15.66 8.00
C ALA A 63 10.35 16.38 8.68
N GLN A 64 10.60 17.64 8.34
CA GLN A 64 11.81 18.39 8.76
C GLN A 64 11.83 18.76 10.25
N HIS A 65 10.68 18.78 10.93
CA HIS A 65 10.54 19.29 12.30
C HIS A 65 9.96 18.27 13.28
N ALA A 66 9.42 17.16 12.80
CA ALA A 66 8.80 16.15 13.63
C ALA A 66 9.84 15.17 14.20
N ASP A 67 9.59 14.66 15.41
CA ASP A 67 10.31 13.51 15.94
C ASP A 67 9.88 12.24 15.19
N LEU A 68 10.83 11.56 14.54
CA LEU A 68 10.58 10.36 13.73
C LEU A 68 10.75 9.09 14.53
N GLN A 69 9.67 8.34 14.75
CA GLN A 69 9.66 7.11 15.53
C GLN A 69 9.32 5.90 14.67
N PHE A 70 10.33 5.08 14.40
CA PHE A 70 10.17 3.85 13.63
C PHE A 70 9.56 2.73 14.48
N VAL A 71 8.49 2.11 13.99
CA VAL A 71 7.80 0.96 14.63
C VAL A 71 7.73 -0.27 13.73
N GLY A 72 8.41 -0.27 12.60
CA GLY A 72 8.47 -1.38 11.65
C GLY A 72 9.41 -2.51 12.10
N LYS A 73 9.48 -3.57 11.29
CA LYS A 73 10.48 -4.63 11.45
C LYS A 73 11.80 -4.20 10.84
N ARG A 74 12.87 -4.16 11.62
CA ARG A 74 14.24 -4.21 11.07
C ARG A 74 14.73 -5.65 11.09
N GLY A 75 15.41 -6.10 10.02
CA GLY A 75 15.85 -7.48 9.83
C GLY A 75 16.44 -8.08 11.13
N GLY A 76 15.91 -9.24 11.54
CA GLY A 76 16.38 -9.99 12.69
C GLY A 76 15.84 -9.56 14.07
N GLN A 77 15.13 -8.45 14.21
CA GLN A 77 14.51 -8.04 15.48
C GLN A 77 13.06 -8.55 15.59
N LYS A 78 12.62 -8.86 16.84
CA LYS A 78 11.20 -9.14 17.10
C LYS A 78 10.37 -7.94 16.65
N SER A 79 9.31 -8.23 15.89
CA SER A 79 8.32 -7.21 15.53
C SER A 79 7.75 -6.59 16.80
N ILE A 80 7.70 -5.27 16.85
CA ILE A 80 6.83 -4.57 17.80
C ILE A 80 5.42 -5.10 17.51
N ASP A 81 4.72 -5.63 18.52
CA ASP A 81 3.36 -6.09 18.29
C ASP A 81 2.39 -4.91 18.18
N GLN A 82 1.18 -5.19 17.68
CA GLN A 82 0.21 -4.12 17.42
C GLN A 82 -0.24 -3.43 18.71
N GLU A 83 -0.30 -4.13 19.82
CA GLU A 83 -0.69 -3.56 21.12
C GLU A 83 0.33 -2.52 21.58
N GLN A 84 1.63 -2.81 21.41
CA GLN A 84 2.71 -1.87 21.72
C GLN A 84 2.66 -0.62 20.82
N ILE A 85 2.32 -0.79 19.53
CA ILE A 85 2.11 0.37 18.63
C ILE A 85 0.92 1.20 19.11
N ASN A 86 -0.21 0.56 19.41
CA ASN A 86 -1.41 1.23 19.90
C ASN A 86 -1.12 2.00 21.20
N GLN A 87 -0.44 1.36 22.15
CA GLN A 87 -0.05 2.00 23.41
C GLN A 87 0.87 3.20 23.18
N ARG A 88 1.84 3.09 22.25
CA ARG A 88 2.74 4.19 21.91
C ARG A 88 1.99 5.40 21.36
N LEU A 89 0.99 5.19 20.49
CA LEU A 89 0.15 6.27 19.96
C LEU A 89 -0.65 6.96 21.08
N ILE A 90 -1.21 6.18 22.01
CA ILE A 90 -1.97 6.68 23.16
C ILE A 90 -1.07 7.50 24.08
N ASP A 91 0.12 7.00 24.43
CA ASP A 91 1.06 7.68 25.33
C ASP A 91 1.52 9.02 24.74
N LEU A 92 1.86 9.06 23.46
CA LEU A 92 2.28 10.28 22.78
C LEU A 92 1.16 11.32 22.72
N ALA A 93 -0.08 10.88 22.42
CA ALA A 93 -1.23 11.77 22.42
C ALA A 93 -1.54 12.27 23.85
N GLY A 94 -1.47 11.38 24.85
CA GLY A 94 -1.64 11.73 26.27
C GLY A 94 -0.61 12.75 26.77
N ALA A 95 0.60 12.75 26.21
CA ALA A 95 1.62 13.76 26.44
C ALA A 95 1.36 15.10 25.75
N GLY A 96 0.27 15.20 24.97
CA GLY A 96 -0.15 16.43 24.30
C GLY A 96 0.46 16.66 22.92
N HIS A 97 1.09 15.66 22.32
CA HIS A 97 1.65 15.79 20.96
C HIS A 97 0.56 15.68 19.88
N ARG A 98 0.79 16.33 18.74
CA ARG A 98 0.11 16.05 17.47
C ARG A 98 0.81 14.85 16.84
N VAL A 99 0.19 13.69 16.92
CA VAL A 99 0.79 12.42 16.51
C VAL A 99 0.31 12.03 15.12
N LEU A 100 1.20 11.94 14.14
CA LEU A 100 0.91 11.39 12.84
C LEU A 100 1.38 9.93 12.78
N ARG A 101 0.44 8.98 12.67
CA ARG A 101 0.75 7.60 12.35
C ARG A 101 0.78 7.45 10.82
N LEU A 102 1.97 7.35 10.25
CA LEU A 102 2.18 7.25 8.81
C LEU A 102 2.36 5.79 8.40
N LYS A 103 1.54 5.33 7.46
CA LYS A 103 1.41 3.92 7.04
C LYS A 103 1.60 3.79 5.55
N GLY A 104 2.36 2.79 5.07
CA GLY A 104 2.45 2.51 3.64
C GLY A 104 1.07 2.22 3.02
N GLY A 105 0.83 2.70 1.81
CA GLY A 105 -0.46 2.58 1.11
C GLY A 105 -1.57 3.41 1.76
N ASP A 106 -2.68 2.77 2.08
CA ASP A 106 -3.86 3.35 2.75
C ASP A 106 -4.06 2.71 4.13
N PRO A 107 -4.41 3.48 5.17
CA PRO A 107 -4.56 2.95 6.54
C PRO A 107 -5.60 1.83 6.66
N PHE A 108 -6.65 1.85 5.84
CA PHE A 108 -7.79 0.94 5.93
C PHE A 108 -7.76 -0.22 4.91
N ILE A 109 -6.73 -0.27 4.04
CA ILE A 109 -6.55 -1.40 3.11
C ILE A 109 -5.40 -2.27 3.59
N PHE A 110 -5.72 -3.35 4.31
CA PHE A 110 -4.78 -4.31 4.93
C PHE A 110 -3.67 -3.68 5.79
N GLY A 111 -3.92 -2.45 6.27
CA GLY A 111 -2.96 -1.67 7.06
C GLY A 111 -3.21 -1.69 8.57
N ARG A 112 -4.22 -2.42 9.08
CA ARG A 112 -4.61 -2.46 10.50
C ARG A 112 -4.98 -1.10 11.11
N GLY A 113 -5.28 -0.09 10.26
CA GLY A 113 -5.72 1.22 10.74
C GLY A 113 -7.03 1.17 11.54
N GLY A 114 -7.87 0.16 11.28
CA GLY A 114 -9.08 -0.10 12.08
C GLY A 114 -8.77 -0.50 13.52
N ASP A 115 -7.76 -1.35 13.74
CA ASP A 115 -7.31 -1.77 15.08
C ASP A 115 -6.75 -0.57 15.86
N GLU A 116 -5.92 0.26 15.20
CA GLU A 116 -5.36 1.49 15.77
C GLU A 116 -6.47 2.50 16.12
N ALA A 117 -7.43 2.73 15.23
CA ALA A 117 -8.57 3.62 15.47
C ALA A 117 -9.46 3.14 16.63
N LEU A 118 -9.71 1.84 16.73
CA LEU A 118 -10.48 1.24 17.84
C LEU A 118 -9.77 1.45 19.18
N ALA A 119 -8.46 1.21 19.25
CA ALA A 119 -7.68 1.43 20.46
C ALA A 119 -7.69 2.90 20.90
N LEU A 120 -7.57 3.84 19.97
CA LEU A 120 -7.67 5.28 20.24
C LEU A 120 -9.06 5.67 20.76
N THR A 121 -10.13 5.11 20.17
CA THR A 121 -11.51 5.32 20.63
C THR A 121 -11.68 4.85 22.08
N GLN A 122 -11.19 3.64 22.39
CA GLN A 122 -11.27 3.07 23.74
C GLN A 122 -10.49 3.89 24.78
N ALA A 123 -9.39 4.53 24.35
CA ALA A 123 -8.59 5.42 25.20
C ALA A 123 -9.15 6.85 25.27
N GLY A 124 -10.23 7.18 24.56
CA GLY A 124 -10.80 8.54 24.52
C GLY A 124 -9.94 9.55 23.77
N ILE A 125 -9.01 9.09 22.91
CA ILE A 125 -8.13 9.94 22.10
C ILE A 125 -8.85 10.34 20.81
N GLY A 126 -8.87 11.65 20.52
CA GLY A 126 -9.39 12.17 19.25
C GLY A 126 -8.49 11.77 18.07
N PHE A 127 -9.09 11.25 17.00
CA PHE A 127 -8.33 10.85 15.83
C PHE A 127 -9.00 11.26 14.52
N ARG A 128 -8.24 11.17 13.44
CA ARG A 128 -8.71 11.35 12.07
C ARG A 128 -8.00 10.37 11.15
N ILE A 129 -8.71 9.91 10.11
CA ILE A 129 -8.14 9.10 9.03
C ILE A 129 -7.89 10.00 7.82
N LEU A 130 -6.67 9.98 7.29
CA LEU A 130 -6.30 10.58 6.02
C LEU A 130 -6.04 9.46 5.01
N PRO A 131 -6.81 9.38 3.91
CA PRO A 131 -6.61 8.34 2.92
C PRO A 131 -5.26 8.49 2.23
N GLY A 132 -4.69 7.36 1.81
CA GLY A 132 -3.54 7.29 0.93
C GLY A 132 -3.87 6.55 -0.37
N VAL A 133 -3.00 6.65 -1.36
CA VAL A 133 -3.07 5.80 -2.55
C VAL A 133 -2.72 4.39 -2.11
N THR A 134 -3.71 3.47 -2.15
CA THR A 134 -3.45 2.07 -1.81
C THR A 134 -2.47 1.43 -2.80
N ALA A 135 -1.66 0.49 -2.34
CA ALA A 135 -0.65 -0.16 -3.17
C ALA A 135 -1.23 -0.79 -4.46
N ALA A 136 -2.46 -1.31 -4.43
CA ALA A 136 -3.12 -1.83 -5.63
C ALA A 136 -3.31 -0.75 -6.71
N SER A 137 -3.73 0.46 -6.33
CA SER A 137 -3.90 1.57 -7.28
C SER A 137 -2.58 2.11 -7.78
N GLY A 138 -1.58 2.21 -6.89
CA GLY A 138 -0.24 2.66 -7.27
C GLY A 138 0.43 1.69 -8.24
N ALA A 139 0.46 0.40 -7.90
CA ALA A 139 1.03 -0.64 -8.75
C ALA A 139 0.29 -0.79 -10.09
N ALA A 140 -1.03 -0.64 -10.09
CA ALA A 140 -1.82 -0.66 -11.31
C ALA A 140 -1.44 0.48 -12.26
N ALA A 141 -1.24 1.68 -11.71
CA ALA A 141 -0.87 2.86 -12.49
C ALA A 141 0.58 2.78 -12.99
N SER A 142 1.55 2.47 -12.14
CA SER A 142 2.97 2.39 -12.51
C SER A 142 3.24 1.24 -13.47
N ALA A 143 2.66 0.06 -13.23
CA ALA A 143 2.78 -1.09 -14.12
C ALA A 143 1.88 -1.03 -15.37
N VAL A 144 1.05 0.00 -15.53
CA VAL A 144 0.10 0.14 -16.64
C VAL A 144 -0.83 -1.08 -16.78
N ILE A 145 -1.32 -1.60 -15.63
CA ILE A 145 -2.29 -2.69 -15.56
C ILE A 145 -3.61 -2.13 -15.03
N PRO A 146 -4.63 -1.88 -15.87
CA PRO A 146 -5.87 -1.27 -15.40
C PRO A 146 -6.62 -2.23 -14.47
N THR A 147 -7.01 -1.76 -13.27
CA THR A 147 -7.79 -2.59 -12.33
C THR A 147 -9.20 -2.86 -12.83
N THR A 148 -9.75 -1.95 -13.63
CA THR A 148 -11.04 -2.08 -14.28
C THR A 148 -10.96 -1.59 -15.73
N MET A 149 -11.57 -2.34 -16.65
CA MET A 149 -11.66 -1.94 -18.06
C MET A 149 -12.99 -2.37 -18.68
N ARG A 150 -13.61 -1.45 -19.40
CA ARG A 150 -14.89 -1.71 -20.09
C ARG A 150 -14.73 -2.88 -21.06
N GLY A 151 -15.63 -3.86 -20.97
CA GLY A 151 -15.59 -5.06 -21.83
C GLY A 151 -14.74 -6.20 -21.23
N ILE A 152 -13.93 -5.96 -20.19
CA ILE A 152 -13.12 -6.98 -19.54
C ILE A 152 -13.73 -7.36 -18.19
N ASN A 153 -13.91 -6.39 -17.30
CA ASN A 153 -14.43 -6.67 -15.96
C ASN A 153 -15.32 -5.56 -15.43
N LYS A 154 -16.16 -5.90 -14.44
CA LYS A 154 -17.03 -4.96 -13.73
C LYS A 154 -16.77 -4.95 -12.22
N ALA A 155 -15.86 -5.78 -11.75
CA ALA A 155 -15.43 -5.88 -10.37
C ALA A 155 -13.96 -6.21 -10.32
N VAL A 156 -13.31 -5.88 -9.22
CA VAL A 156 -11.95 -6.32 -8.86
C VAL A 156 -11.97 -6.71 -7.39
N ILE A 157 -11.27 -7.78 -7.06
CA ILE A 157 -11.16 -8.29 -5.69
C ILE A 157 -9.81 -7.90 -5.14
N LEU A 158 -9.80 -7.25 -3.97
CA LEU A 158 -8.60 -7.02 -3.17
C LEU A 158 -8.56 -8.09 -2.09
N ALA A 159 -7.50 -8.88 -2.05
CA ALA A 159 -7.32 -9.96 -1.08
C ALA A 159 -5.94 -9.89 -0.42
N THR A 160 -5.80 -10.46 0.78
CA THR A 160 -4.49 -10.62 1.42
C THR A 160 -4.07 -12.08 1.42
N GLY A 161 -2.84 -12.37 1.01
CA GLY A 161 -2.25 -13.71 1.09
C GLY A 161 -1.56 -13.99 2.43
N HIS A 162 -1.69 -13.08 3.41
CA HIS A 162 -1.18 -13.32 4.76
C HIS A 162 -2.10 -14.30 5.47
N GLY A 163 -1.54 -15.40 5.96
CA GLY A 163 -2.30 -16.45 6.65
C GLY A 163 -2.89 -17.53 5.73
N ALA A 164 -2.57 -17.52 4.43
CA ALA A 164 -3.08 -18.50 3.45
C ALA A 164 -2.71 -19.97 3.76
N ASP A 165 -2.04 -20.23 4.86
CA ASP A 165 -1.68 -21.53 5.42
C ASP A 165 -2.45 -21.88 6.72
N SER A 166 -3.48 -21.10 7.08
CA SER A 166 -4.29 -21.28 8.30
C SER A 166 -5.74 -21.66 7.96
N ASP A 167 -6.42 -22.30 8.94
CA ASP A 167 -7.82 -22.76 8.79
C ASP A 167 -8.82 -21.57 8.72
N ASP A 168 -8.42 -20.37 9.14
CA ASP A 168 -9.23 -19.14 9.10
C ASP A 168 -8.99 -18.31 7.83
N ASP A 169 -8.41 -18.91 6.78
CA ASP A 169 -8.05 -18.22 5.56
C ASP A 169 -9.25 -17.95 4.63
N ILE A 170 -8.98 -17.08 3.65
CA ILE A 170 -9.88 -16.80 2.53
C ILE A 170 -10.13 -18.09 1.73
N ASP A 171 -11.38 -18.37 1.37
CA ASP A 171 -11.69 -19.40 0.38
C ASP A 171 -11.24 -18.99 -1.02
N TRP A 172 -9.95 -19.22 -1.31
CA TRP A 172 -9.33 -18.92 -2.61
C TRP A 172 -10.02 -19.63 -3.77
N GLN A 173 -10.62 -20.82 -3.54
CA GLN A 173 -11.38 -21.52 -4.57
C GLN A 173 -12.68 -20.76 -4.88
N ALA A 174 -13.35 -20.22 -3.86
CA ALA A 174 -14.52 -19.37 -4.08
C ALA A 174 -14.16 -18.11 -4.87
N LEU A 175 -13.02 -17.47 -4.57
CA LEU A 175 -12.54 -16.33 -5.36
C LEU A 175 -12.27 -16.73 -6.82
N GLY A 176 -11.65 -17.87 -7.06
CA GLY A 176 -11.41 -18.40 -8.41
C GLY A 176 -12.72 -18.58 -9.21
N ARG A 177 -13.79 -19.07 -8.55
CA ARG A 177 -15.12 -19.26 -9.20
C ARG A 177 -15.76 -17.96 -9.65
N THR A 178 -15.37 -16.81 -9.11
CA THR A 178 -15.94 -15.51 -9.51
C THR A 178 -15.55 -15.09 -10.92
N GLY A 179 -14.41 -15.56 -11.43
CA GLY A 179 -13.84 -15.14 -12.70
C GLY A 179 -13.45 -13.66 -12.75
N GLN A 180 -13.51 -12.94 -11.61
CA GLN A 180 -13.12 -11.53 -11.55
C GLN A 180 -11.61 -11.41 -11.34
N PRO A 181 -10.97 -10.32 -11.81
CA PRO A 181 -9.59 -10.04 -11.49
C PRO A 181 -9.37 -9.94 -9.98
N ILE A 182 -8.22 -10.46 -9.52
CA ILE A 182 -7.84 -10.47 -8.11
C ILE A 182 -6.49 -9.77 -7.97
N ILE A 183 -6.39 -8.82 -7.03
CA ILE A 183 -5.14 -8.18 -6.63
C ILE A 183 -4.80 -8.63 -5.21
N ILE A 184 -3.64 -9.27 -5.05
CA ILE A 184 -3.27 -9.96 -3.82
C ILE A 184 -2.13 -9.21 -3.13
N TYR A 185 -2.40 -8.75 -1.92
CA TYR A 185 -1.42 -8.16 -1.02
C TYR A 185 -0.73 -9.27 -0.21
N MET A 186 0.55 -9.06 0.15
CA MET A 186 1.29 -9.97 1.04
C MET A 186 1.26 -11.44 0.61
N GLY A 187 1.11 -11.71 -0.71
CA GLY A 187 0.88 -13.05 -1.25
C GLY A 187 2.15 -13.83 -1.60
N LEU A 188 3.33 -13.19 -1.68
CA LEU A 188 4.55 -13.84 -2.21
C LEU A 188 4.92 -15.14 -1.49
N ARG A 189 4.89 -15.13 -0.16
CA ARG A 189 5.28 -16.31 0.64
C ARG A 189 4.36 -17.52 0.38
N ASN A 190 3.08 -17.26 0.19
CA ASN A 190 2.05 -18.28 0.03
C ASN A 190 1.60 -18.45 -1.44
N LEU A 191 2.36 -17.85 -2.38
CA LEU A 191 1.99 -17.81 -3.79
C LEU A 191 1.69 -19.17 -4.40
N PRO A 192 2.49 -20.25 -4.15
CA PRO A 192 2.17 -21.59 -4.67
C PRO A 192 0.84 -22.15 -4.15
N LEU A 193 0.50 -21.91 -2.89
CA LEU A 193 -0.76 -22.35 -2.29
C LEU A 193 -1.95 -21.58 -2.90
N ILE A 194 -1.82 -20.26 -3.01
CA ILE A 194 -2.84 -19.36 -3.55
C ILE A 194 -3.13 -19.70 -5.02
N THR A 195 -2.11 -19.79 -5.88
CA THR A 195 -2.29 -20.09 -7.30
C THR A 195 -2.91 -21.46 -7.50
N SER A 196 -2.46 -22.47 -6.74
CA SER A 196 -3.05 -23.80 -6.76
C SER A 196 -4.53 -23.79 -6.34
N ALA A 197 -4.89 -23.04 -5.30
CA ALA A 197 -6.27 -22.95 -4.84
C ALA A 197 -7.18 -22.20 -5.83
N LEU A 198 -6.69 -21.12 -6.45
CA LEU A 198 -7.41 -20.40 -7.51
C LEU A 198 -7.67 -21.31 -8.72
N MET A 199 -6.70 -22.12 -9.13
CA MET A 199 -6.87 -23.10 -10.21
C MET A 199 -7.87 -24.19 -9.84
N ARG A 200 -7.85 -24.71 -8.62
CA ARG A 200 -8.90 -25.65 -8.13
C ARG A 200 -10.28 -25.00 -8.10
N GLY A 201 -10.35 -23.68 -7.93
CA GLY A 201 -11.58 -22.89 -8.04
C GLY A 201 -12.10 -22.72 -9.47
N GLY A 202 -11.34 -23.14 -10.48
CA GLY A 202 -11.78 -23.12 -11.88
C GLY A 202 -11.06 -22.10 -12.78
N LEU A 203 -10.13 -21.30 -12.25
CA LEU A 203 -9.30 -20.47 -13.12
C LEU A 203 -8.32 -21.34 -13.91
N PRO A 204 -8.25 -21.21 -15.25
CA PRO A 204 -7.27 -21.93 -16.06
C PRO A 204 -5.82 -21.64 -15.62
N ALA A 205 -4.92 -22.60 -15.72
CA ALA A 205 -3.50 -22.39 -15.51
C ALA A 205 -2.91 -21.31 -16.47
N THR A 206 -3.54 -21.11 -17.61
CA THR A 206 -3.21 -20.09 -18.62
C THR A 206 -3.73 -18.70 -18.29
N THR A 207 -4.51 -18.52 -17.20
CA THR A 207 -5.00 -17.20 -16.77
C THR A 207 -3.82 -16.25 -16.62
N PRO A 208 -3.84 -15.08 -17.28
CA PRO A 208 -2.78 -14.09 -17.17
C PRO A 208 -2.56 -13.63 -15.71
N ALA A 209 -1.31 -13.49 -15.33
CA ALA A 209 -0.94 -13.04 -14.00
C ALA A 209 0.34 -12.19 -14.03
N ALA A 210 0.51 -11.29 -13.07
CA ALA A 210 1.72 -10.50 -12.93
C ALA A 210 2.08 -10.31 -11.45
N ALA A 211 3.39 -10.13 -11.19
CA ALA A 211 3.91 -9.65 -9.92
C ALA A 211 4.54 -8.27 -10.14
N VAL A 212 4.19 -7.31 -9.30
CA VAL A 212 4.75 -5.96 -9.30
C VAL A 212 5.46 -5.74 -7.97
N MET A 213 6.79 -5.67 -8.01
CA MET A 213 7.66 -5.41 -6.86
C MET A 213 7.99 -3.93 -6.77
N SER A 214 8.08 -3.38 -5.57
CA SER A 214 8.50 -2.00 -5.27
C SER A 214 7.73 -0.96 -6.10
N ALA A 215 6.41 -1.14 -6.22
CA ALA A 215 5.56 -0.30 -7.06
C ALA A 215 5.76 1.20 -6.78
N THR A 216 5.90 2.00 -7.85
CA THR A 216 6.16 3.44 -7.83
C THR A 216 7.56 3.86 -7.36
N CYS A 217 8.42 2.92 -6.98
CA CYS A 217 9.81 3.19 -6.59
C CYS A 217 10.76 3.02 -7.79
N ALA A 218 11.99 3.52 -7.64
CA ALA A 218 12.99 3.47 -8.71
C ALA A 218 13.43 2.03 -9.11
N ASP A 219 13.27 1.08 -8.18
CA ASP A 219 13.56 -0.35 -8.36
C ASP A 219 12.33 -1.17 -8.74
N GLU A 220 11.24 -0.52 -9.18
CA GLU A 220 10.03 -1.21 -9.61
C GLU A 220 10.35 -2.28 -10.66
N THR A 221 9.82 -3.48 -10.42
CA THR A 221 9.95 -4.60 -11.35
C THR A 221 8.59 -5.21 -11.62
N VAL A 222 8.24 -5.37 -12.90
CA VAL A 222 7.01 -6.02 -13.35
C VAL A 222 7.37 -7.34 -14.01
N LEU A 223 6.84 -8.44 -13.48
CA LEU A 223 7.02 -9.79 -14.03
C LEU A 223 5.66 -10.32 -14.47
N GLU A 224 5.50 -10.57 -15.77
CA GLU A 224 4.29 -11.16 -16.35
C GLU A 224 4.46 -12.65 -16.56
N ALA A 225 3.42 -13.42 -16.26
CA ALA A 225 3.38 -14.88 -16.37
C ALA A 225 1.94 -15.36 -16.53
N THR A 226 1.73 -16.68 -16.41
CA THR A 226 0.39 -17.25 -16.24
C THR A 226 0.20 -17.72 -14.79
N LEU A 227 -1.04 -17.89 -14.37
CA LEU A 227 -1.37 -18.35 -13.02
C LEU A 227 -0.62 -19.65 -12.66
N GLY A 228 -0.50 -20.58 -13.64
CA GLY A 228 0.20 -21.85 -13.44
C GLY A 228 1.72 -21.76 -13.35
N SER A 229 2.33 -20.70 -13.90
CA SER A 229 3.80 -20.51 -13.91
C SER A 229 4.30 -19.40 -13.00
N LEU A 230 3.39 -18.60 -12.42
CA LEU A 230 3.76 -17.36 -11.70
C LEU A 230 4.67 -17.65 -10.50
N ALA A 231 4.38 -18.69 -9.72
CA ALA A 231 5.16 -19.00 -8.52
C ALA A 231 6.62 -19.32 -8.87
N ASP A 232 6.83 -20.14 -9.90
CA ASP A 232 8.17 -20.51 -10.36
C ASP A 232 8.90 -19.32 -10.98
N ALA A 233 8.19 -18.48 -11.76
CA ALA A 233 8.74 -17.29 -12.37
C ALA A 233 9.18 -16.27 -11.33
N VAL A 234 8.37 -16.03 -10.29
CA VAL A 234 8.69 -15.14 -9.15
C VAL A 234 9.92 -15.64 -8.41
N SER A 235 10.00 -16.96 -8.16
CA SER A 235 11.14 -17.58 -7.50
C SER A 235 12.41 -17.47 -8.33
N ALA A 236 12.33 -17.73 -9.63
CA ALA A 236 13.48 -17.64 -10.55
C ALA A 236 14.03 -16.23 -10.71
N ALA A 237 13.14 -15.23 -10.65
CA ALA A 237 13.50 -13.82 -10.73
C ALA A 237 13.90 -13.20 -9.38
N ASP A 238 13.91 -13.98 -8.28
CA ASP A 238 14.19 -13.53 -6.90
C ASP A 238 13.38 -12.28 -6.49
N LEU A 239 12.10 -12.20 -6.91
CA LEU A 239 11.24 -11.11 -6.51
C LEU A 239 10.97 -11.14 -5.00
N ARG A 240 11.02 -9.98 -4.38
CA ARG A 240 10.93 -9.81 -2.92
C ARG A 240 9.74 -8.93 -2.53
N ALA A 241 9.43 -8.91 -1.24
CA ALA A 241 8.50 -7.95 -0.67
C ALA A 241 9.17 -6.54 -0.58
N PRO A 242 8.39 -5.47 -0.78
CA PRO A 242 6.94 -5.47 -1.02
C PRO A 242 6.57 -5.79 -2.47
N SER A 243 5.58 -6.65 -2.66
CA SER A 243 5.07 -6.98 -3.99
C SER A 243 3.58 -7.21 -3.98
N LEU A 244 2.93 -6.88 -5.09
CA LEU A 244 1.52 -7.16 -5.36
C LEU A 244 1.41 -8.18 -6.50
N ILE A 245 0.41 -9.05 -6.41
CA ILE A 245 0.10 -10.03 -7.44
C ILE A 245 -1.21 -9.64 -8.12
N PHE A 246 -1.21 -9.60 -9.43
CA PHE A 246 -2.38 -9.37 -10.28
C PHE A 246 -2.74 -10.66 -10.99
N VAL A 247 -4.01 -11.06 -10.96
CA VAL A 247 -4.53 -12.25 -11.63
C VAL A 247 -5.76 -11.89 -12.45
N GLY A 248 -5.78 -12.26 -13.72
CA GLY A 248 -6.94 -12.09 -14.61
C GLY A 248 -6.67 -11.33 -15.90
N GLU A 249 -7.71 -11.20 -16.72
CA GLU A 249 -7.66 -10.64 -18.07
C GLU A 249 -7.30 -9.13 -18.13
N ILE A 250 -7.13 -8.49 -16.99
CA ILE A 250 -6.60 -7.12 -16.91
C ILE A 250 -5.10 -7.05 -17.20
N VAL A 251 -4.36 -8.14 -16.95
CA VAL A 251 -2.89 -8.17 -17.08
C VAL A 251 -2.43 -7.97 -18.54
N PRO A 252 -2.99 -8.66 -19.56
CA PRO A 252 -2.57 -8.46 -20.95
C PRO A 252 -2.81 -7.05 -21.50
N MET A 253 -3.63 -6.26 -20.82
CA MET A 253 -3.87 -4.86 -21.22
C MET A 253 -2.60 -4.02 -21.13
N ARG A 254 -1.69 -4.38 -20.22
CA ARG A 254 -0.38 -3.73 -20.15
C ARG A 254 0.31 -3.72 -21.53
N ALA A 255 0.48 -4.87 -22.15
CA ALA A 255 1.14 -4.97 -23.46
C ALA A 255 0.44 -4.12 -24.53
N GLN A 256 -0.91 -4.12 -24.52
CA GLN A 256 -1.68 -3.32 -25.49
C GLN A 256 -1.55 -1.81 -25.24
N LEU A 257 -1.52 -1.39 -23.96
CA LEU A 257 -1.45 0.02 -23.59
C LEU A 257 -0.03 0.58 -23.72
N THR A 258 0.99 -0.28 -23.69
CA THR A 258 2.41 0.15 -23.78
C THR A 258 3.03 -0.04 -25.15
N ALA A 259 2.36 -0.71 -26.11
CA ALA A 259 2.90 -1.08 -27.42
C ALA A 259 3.46 0.09 -28.21
N ASP A 260 2.80 1.26 -28.17
CA ASP A 260 3.15 2.45 -28.94
C ASP A 260 3.57 3.64 -28.04
N LEU A 261 3.84 3.39 -26.75
CA LEU A 261 4.30 4.48 -25.88
C LEU A 261 5.74 4.86 -26.28
N PRO A 262 5.99 6.14 -26.59
CA PRO A 262 7.39 6.59 -26.70
C PRO A 262 8.10 6.39 -25.37
N PRO A 263 9.41 6.07 -25.38
CA PRO A 263 10.16 5.99 -24.15
C PRO A 263 9.97 7.32 -23.38
N LEU A 264 9.61 7.23 -22.11
CA LEU A 264 9.61 8.39 -21.23
C LEU A 264 11.04 8.89 -21.23
N SER A 265 11.30 10.00 -21.91
CA SER A 265 12.62 10.62 -21.90
C SER A 265 12.96 10.94 -20.45
N ASP A 266 14.14 10.50 -19.97
CA ASP A 266 14.70 10.98 -18.71
C ASP A 266 14.78 12.52 -18.79
N SER A 267 13.74 13.20 -18.34
CA SER A 267 13.69 14.64 -18.24
C SER A 267 14.46 15.06 -17.00
N GLY A 268 15.78 15.24 -17.14
CA GLY A 268 16.53 15.67 -15.97
C GLY A 268 18.01 15.95 -16.16
N SER A 269 18.48 16.25 -17.37
CA SER A 269 19.75 16.97 -17.54
C SER A 269 19.49 18.26 -18.31
N GLY A 270 18.84 19.19 -17.65
CA GLY A 270 18.87 20.60 -18.04
C GLY A 270 20.10 21.28 -17.44
N PRO A 271 20.71 22.24 -18.15
CA PRO A 271 21.96 22.87 -17.77
C PRO A 271 21.87 23.68 -16.48
#